data_1127ba414a19c9ecf45e464a43c073ca
#
_entry.id   1127ba414a19c9ecf45e464a43c073ca
#
_cell.length_a   1.000
_cell.length_b   1.000
_cell.length_c   1.000
_cell.angle_alpha   90.00
_cell.angle_beta   90.00
_cell.angle_gamma   90.00
#
_symmetry.space_group_name_H-M   'P 1'
#
loop_
_entity.id
_entity.type
_entity.pdbx_description
1 polymer ?
#
loop_
_entity_poly.entity_id
_entity_poly.type
_entity_poly.pdbx_seq_one_letter_code
_entity_poly.pdbx_strand_id
1 'polypeptide(L)'
;LILSGGVVYSAIEFLPKAKIQITAKKTDWNYVEAVIAAKDIAAVDISQKQIPAEVFSVRKNFNFSFAATGKKQIEKKAGGKIIVYNSFSSDSQPLVSGTRFQSPDGKIFKLTEKIIVPGAQVVEGKIVSSNIEATVIADQPGSQYNIGPISRFSIPGFQGTPKEREFYAESKEAMKGGFIGEAAYPTDENIKKSKEKAEKDLKDYVDSYLSLQIPPEFKFIDASRQFNIIKEEVNSNTDEKGNFTVFAEGESSVIGFREADLISLIEKTAQSNLGANFKIKNYQLEYGVGRPDFKKGKISFAVDFKGVFEEPIDIESFKQKILNKDEKELKIFISSFSNIQKTTVSFWPFWVKKTPDNIKRIMVEKL
;
A
#
# COMPACT_ATOMS: atom_id res chain seq x y z
N LEU A 1 -41.24 27.51 60.28
CA LEU A 1 -40.14 27.16 59.35
C LEU A 1 -40.61 26.60 58.02
N ILE A 2 -41.78 25.97 57.89
CA ILE A 2 -42.28 25.38 56.63
C ILE A 2 -42.94 26.46 55.74
N LEU A 3 -43.52 27.52 56.30
CA LEU A 3 -44.15 28.62 55.54
C LEU A 3 -43.12 29.53 54.86
N SER A 4 -41.92 29.70 55.41
CA SER A 4 -40.86 30.49 54.79
C SER A 4 -40.20 29.84 53.58
N GLY A 5 -40.15 28.49 53.56
CA GLY A 5 -39.60 27.73 52.42
C GLY A 5 -40.50 27.76 51.17
N GLY A 6 -41.81 27.72 51.36
CA GLY A 6 -42.79 27.78 50.24
C GLY A 6 -42.86 29.16 49.57
N VAL A 7 -42.73 30.26 50.34
CA VAL A 7 -42.70 31.62 49.78
C VAL A 7 -41.40 31.87 49.02
N VAL A 8 -40.26 31.38 49.49
CA VAL A 8 -38.97 31.50 48.80
C VAL A 8 -38.96 30.66 47.52
N TYR A 9 -39.51 29.46 47.53
CA TYR A 9 -39.59 28.60 46.34
C TYR A 9 -40.56 29.18 45.26
N SER A 10 -41.71 29.68 45.68
CA SER A 10 -42.64 30.34 44.76
C SER A 10 -42.07 31.67 44.22
N ALA A 11 -41.33 32.45 45.04
CA ALA A 11 -40.67 33.67 44.56
C ALA A 11 -39.57 33.41 43.52
N ILE A 12 -38.84 32.29 43.62
CA ILE A 12 -37.85 31.88 42.63
C ILE A 12 -38.46 31.50 41.28
N GLU A 13 -39.65 30.85 41.29
CA GLU A 13 -40.36 30.55 40.07
C GLU A 13 -40.95 31.76 39.34
N PHE A 14 -41.39 32.77 40.10
CA PHE A 14 -41.98 34.02 39.57
C PHE A 14 -40.97 35.11 39.18
N LEU A 15 -39.65 34.84 39.32
CA LEU A 15 -38.64 35.82 38.90
C LEU A 15 -38.60 35.98 37.38
N PRO A 16 -38.40 37.20 36.86
CA PRO A 16 -38.37 37.47 35.43
C PRO A 16 -37.40 36.58 34.63
N LYS A 17 -37.90 36.02 33.54
CA LYS A 17 -37.11 35.26 32.55
C LYS A 17 -37.39 35.84 31.16
N ALA A 18 -36.38 35.79 30.30
CA ALA A 18 -36.53 36.13 28.88
C ALA A 18 -36.06 34.97 28.01
N LYS A 19 -36.86 34.63 27.04
CA LYS A 19 -36.49 33.67 25.97
C LYS A 19 -36.41 34.43 24.65
N ILE A 20 -35.26 34.38 24.03
CA ILE A 20 -34.97 35.05 22.78
C ILE A 20 -34.57 33.97 21.75
N GLN A 21 -35.33 33.86 20.69
CA GLN A 21 -35.02 32.98 19.57
C GLN A 21 -34.47 33.81 18.43
N ILE A 22 -33.31 33.45 17.95
CA ILE A 22 -32.57 34.16 16.91
C ILE A 22 -32.43 33.26 15.69
N THR A 23 -32.84 33.75 14.53
CA THR A 23 -32.55 33.16 13.23
C THR A 23 -31.37 33.94 12.62
N ALA A 24 -30.23 33.29 12.44
CA ALA A 24 -29.10 33.91 11.78
C ALA A 24 -29.38 34.14 10.29
N LYS A 25 -28.85 35.23 9.75
CA LYS A 25 -28.92 35.50 8.31
C LYS A 25 -28.04 34.50 7.58
N LYS A 26 -28.62 33.82 6.60
CA LYS A 26 -27.93 32.87 5.71
C LYS A 26 -27.63 33.56 4.40
N THR A 27 -26.47 33.23 3.83
CA THR A 27 -26.02 33.74 2.53
C THR A 27 -25.54 32.55 1.69
N ASP A 28 -26.14 32.36 0.53
CA ASP A 28 -25.69 31.37 -0.44
C ASP A 28 -24.45 31.88 -1.16
N TRP A 29 -23.45 31.02 -1.27
CA TRP A 29 -22.23 31.34 -1.99
C TRP A 29 -21.65 30.08 -2.63
N ASN A 30 -21.16 30.21 -3.87
CA ASN A 30 -20.66 29.13 -4.67
C ASN A 30 -19.19 29.36 -5.03
N TYR A 31 -18.47 28.24 -5.16
CA TYR A 31 -17.08 28.25 -5.60
C TYR A 31 -16.91 27.21 -6.72
N VAL A 32 -16.64 27.70 -7.94
CA VAL A 32 -16.45 26.86 -9.13
C VAL A 32 -15.10 27.23 -9.76
N GLU A 33 -14.06 26.51 -9.36
CA GLU A 33 -12.69 26.84 -9.72
C GLU A 33 -11.80 25.60 -9.82
N ALA A 34 -10.65 25.73 -10.47
CA ALA A 34 -9.59 24.73 -10.41
C ALA A 34 -8.73 24.91 -9.17
N VAL A 35 -8.46 23.82 -8.46
CA VAL A 35 -7.59 23.76 -7.28
C VAL A 35 -6.39 22.85 -7.60
N ILE A 36 -5.24 23.17 -7.03
CA ILE A 36 -4.02 22.37 -7.10
C ILE A 36 -3.74 21.81 -5.70
N ALA A 37 -3.70 20.47 -5.58
CA ALA A 37 -3.18 19.82 -4.40
C ALA A 37 -1.74 19.34 -4.69
N ALA A 38 -0.76 19.73 -3.84
CA ALA A 38 0.66 19.47 -4.09
C ALA A 38 1.43 19.13 -2.82
N LYS A 39 2.39 18.21 -2.92
CA LYS A 39 3.17 17.70 -1.78
C LYS A 39 4.16 18.71 -1.19
N ASP A 40 4.55 19.70 -1.96
CA ASP A 40 5.46 20.77 -1.56
C ASP A 40 4.76 21.98 -0.91
N ILE A 41 3.44 21.91 -0.80
CA ILE A 41 2.62 22.91 -0.12
C ILE A 41 2.39 22.48 1.33
N ALA A 42 2.85 23.28 2.29
CA ALA A 42 2.73 22.99 3.73
C ALA A 42 1.41 23.49 4.33
N ALA A 43 0.79 24.51 3.74
CA ALA A 43 -0.45 25.14 4.21
C ALA A 43 -1.30 25.61 3.03
N VAL A 44 -2.58 25.82 3.30
CA VAL A 44 -3.56 26.33 2.31
C VAL A 44 -3.15 27.72 1.82
N ASP A 45 -3.00 27.88 0.51
CA ASP A 45 -2.72 29.15 -0.19
C ASP A 45 -3.92 29.57 -1.03
N ILE A 46 -4.62 30.60 -0.56
CA ILE A 46 -5.81 31.14 -1.23
C ILE A 46 -5.43 31.82 -2.55
N SER A 47 -4.29 32.52 -2.59
CA SER A 47 -3.87 33.35 -3.73
C SER A 47 -3.54 32.48 -4.95
N GLN A 48 -2.93 31.31 -4.71
CA GLN A 48 -2.58 30.34 -5.75
C GLN A 48 -3.62 29.21 -5.89
N LYS A 49 -4.68 29.21 -5.07
CA LYS A 49 -5.69 28.14 -5.00
C LYS A 49 -5.05 26.75 -4.79
N GLN A 50 -4.13 26.69 -3.80
CA GLN A 50 -3.36 25.49 -3.53
C GLN A 50 -3.62 24.95 -2.14
N ILE A 51 -3.60 23.61 -2.04
CA ILE A 51 -3.75 22.87 -0.77
C ILE A 51 -2.65 21.81 -0.65
N PRO A 52 -2.30 21.39 0.58
CA PRO A 52 -1.39 20.29 0.82
C PRO A 52 -1.87 18.97 0.20
N ALA A 53 -0.93 18.17 -0.30
CA ALA A 53 -1.19 16.81 -0.75
C ALA A 53 -0.09 15.85 -0.30
N GLU A 54 -0.40 14.57 -0.30
CA GLU A 54 0.55 13.49 -0.04
C GLU A 54 0.51 12.49 -1.19
N VAL A 55 1.67 11.87 -1.46
CA VAL A 55 1.79 10.78 -2.44
C VAL A 55 1.95 9.48 -1.67
N PHE A 56 0.99 8.60 -1.83
CA PHE A 56 1.03 7.26 -1.27
C PHE A 56 1.45 6.29 -2.36
N SER A 57 2.38 5.39 -2.05
CA SER A 57 2.88 4.38 -2.99
C SER A 57 3.02 3.03 -2.33
N VAL A 58 2.72 1.98 -3.08
CA VAL A 58 2.93 0.59 -2.67
C VAL A 58 3.55 -0.18 -3.83
N ARG A 59 4.62 -0.93 -3.53
CA ARG A 59 5.31 -1.82 -4.46
C ARG A 59 5.18 -3.26 -3.99
N LYS A 60 4.82 -4.17 -4.91
CA LYS A 60 4.69 -5.62 -4.66
C LYS A 60 5.19 -6.41 -5.86
N ASN A 61 5.54 -7.67 -5.59
CA ASN A 61 5.88 -8.63 -6.62
C ASN A 61 5.23 -9.99 -6.35
N PHE A 62 5.02 -10.74 -7.42
CA PHE A 62 4.49 -12.10 -7.37
C PHE A 62 5.09 -12.97 -8.45
N ASN A 63 5.12 -14.29 -8.19
CA ASN A 63 5.33 -15.31 -9.19
C ASN A 63 3.97 -15.94 -9.54
N PHE A 64 3.51 -15.71 -10.74
CA PHE A 64 2.28 -16.29 -11.26
C PHE A 64 2.60 -17.56 -12.01
N SER A 65 1.78 -18.61 -11.83
CA SER A 65 1.95 -19.90 -12.50
C SER A 65 0.85 -20.10 -13.54
N PHE A 66 1.24 -20.52 -14.77
CA PHE A 66 0.34 -20.69 -15.89
C PHE A 66 0.62 -21.99 -16.62
N ALA A 67 -0.42 -22.67 -17.13
CA ALA A 67 -0.28 -23.88 -17.91
C ALA A 67 0.30 -23.58 -19.30
N ALA A 68 1.31 -24.37 -19.70
CA ALA A 68 1.83 -24.38 -21.07
C ALA A 68 0.99 -25.32 -21.94
N THR A 69 0.57 -24.87 -23.13
CA THR A 69 -0.24 -25.67 -24.05
C THR A 69 0.55 -26.22 -25.22
N GLY A 70 1.72 -25.66 -25.50
CA GLY A 70 2.62 -26.16 -26.54
C GLY A 70 3.43 -27.37 -26.06
N LYS A 71 4.06 -28.05 -27.00
CA LYS A 71 4.98 -29.17 -26.75
C LYS A 71 6.28 -28.91 -27.47
N LYS A 72 7.39 -29.25 -26.81
CA LYS A 72 8.73 -29.17 -27.40
C LYS A 72 9.51 -30.41 -27.05
N GLN A 73 10.26 -30.90 -28.01
CA GLN A 73 11.26 -31.95 -27.76
C GLN A 73 12.37 -31.36 -26.91
N ILE A 74 12.59 -31.92 -25.74
CA ILE A 74 13.62 -31.52 -24.82
C ILE A 74 14.55 -32.66 -24.46
N GLU A 75 15.80 -32.30 -24.20
CA GLU A 75 16.84 -33.22 -23.77
C GLU A 75 17.45 -32.67 -22.48
N LYS A 76 17.33 -33.40 -21.40
CA LYS A 76 17.90 -33.05 -20.09
C LYS A 76 18.89 -34.12 -19.65
N LYS A 77 19.99 -33.69 -19.06
CA LYS A 77 21.00 -34.58 -18.49
C LYS A 77 20.70 -34.82 -17.02
N ALA A 78 20.86 -36.04 -16.55
CA ALA A 78 20.81 -36.36 -15.14
C ALA A 78 21.98 -35.74 -14.40
N GLY A 79 21.78 -35.31 -13.18
CA GLY A 79 22.83 -34.78 -12.32
C GLY A 79 22.65 -35.21 -10.87
N GLY A 80 23.67 -35.00 -10.09
CA GLY A 80 23.65 -35.31 -8.67
C GLY A 80 24.97 -35.01 -7.99
N LYS A 81 25.06 -35.40 -6.72
CA LYS A 81 26.27 -35.27 -5.90
C LYS A 81 26.98 -36.56 -5.79
N ILE A 82 28.32 -36.52 -5.84
CA ILE A 82 29.21 -37.63 -5.54
C ILE A 82 30.20 -37.23 -4.45
N ILE A 83 30.72 -38.20 -3.73
CA ILE A 83 31.82 -38.05 -2.78
C ILE A 83 33.02 -38.70 -3.41
N VAL A 84 34.06 -37.91 -3.69
CA VAL A 84 35.31 -38.37 -4.34
C VAL A 84 36.34 -38.68 -3.25
N TYR A 85 36.89 -39.87 -3.29
CA TYR A 85 37.85 -40.37 -2.31
C TYR A 85 39.26 -40.43 -2.87
N ASN A 86 40.26 -40.14 -2.03
CA ASN A 86 41.70 -40.34 -2.26
C ASN A 86 42.25 -41.27 -1.16
N SER A 87 42.65 -42.50 -1.57
CA SER A 87 43.38 -43.47 -0.73
C SER A 87 44.78 -43.68 -1.21
N PHE A 88 45.28 -42.88 -2.20
CA PHE A 88 46.52 -43.14 -2.92
C PHE A 88 47.74 -42.54 -2.19
N SER A 89 47.71 -41.27 -1.85
CA SER A 89 48.84 -40.56 -1.24
C SER A 89 48.39 -39.38 -0.39
N SER A 90 49.32 -38.89 0.41
CA SER A 90 49.13 -37.65 1.19
C SER A 90 49.08 -36.38 0.34
N ASP A 91 49.37 -36.48 -0.96
CA ASP A 91 49.26 -35.35 -1.86
C ASP A 91 47.83 -35.11 -2.30
N SER A 92 47.43 -33.85 -2.38
CA SER A 92 46.13 -33.49 -2.94
C SER A 92 46.10 -33.69 -4.46
N GLN A 93 44.96 -34.12 -4.98
CA GLN A 93 44.74 -34.35 -6.40
C GLN A 93 43.73 -33.36 -6.98
N PRO A 94 44.16 -32.43 -7.85
CA PRO A 94 43.24 -31.62 -8.61
C PRO A 94 42.55 -32.44 -9.70
N LEU A 95 41.18 -32.30 -9.78
CA LEU A 95 40.38 -32.83 -10.86
C LEU A 95 39.69 -31.64 -11.56
N VAL A 96 39.92 -31.55 -12.85
CA VAL A 96 39.36 -30.44 -13.66
C VAL A 96 37.90 -30.63 -13.97
N SER A 97 37.17 -29.55 -14.27
CA SER A 97 35.84 -29.63 -14.85
C SER A 97 35.85 -30.54 -16.07
N GLY A 98 34.78 -31.34 -16.22
CA GLY A 98 34.73 -32.37 -17.28
C GLY A 98 35.41 -33.69 -16.94
N THR A 99 36.09 -33.85 -15.78
CA THR A 99 36.64 -35.13 -15.32
C THR A 99 35.50 -36.16 -15.32
N ARG A 100 35.75 -37.34 -15.92
CA ARG A 100 34.73 -38.39 -16.09
C ARG A 100 34.72 -39.33 -14.89
N PHE A 101 33.50 -39.67 -14.46
CA PHE A 101 33.22 -40.70 -13.47
C PHE A 101 32.33 -41.73 -14.14
N GLN A 102 32.73 -43.00 -14.12
CA GLN A 102 32.04 -44.08 -14.76
C GLN A 102 31.37 -44.97 -13.71
N SER A 103 30.09 -45.18 -13.85
CA SER A 103 29.32 -46.13 -13.04
C SER A 103 29.62 -47.58 -13.46
N PRO A 104 29.33 -48.61 -12.62
CA PRO A 104 29.56 -50.03 -12.93
C PRO A 104 28.88 -50.50 -14.21
N ASP A 105 27.73 -49.88 -14.57
CA ASP A 105 26.99 -50.17 -15.80
C ASP A 105 27.41 -49.30 -17.00
N GLY A 106 28.58 -48.66 -16.90
CA GLY A 106 29.22 -47.94 -17.98
C GLY A 106 28.76 -46.52 -18.27
N LYS A 107 27.85 -45.98 -17.49
CA LYS A 107 27.35 -44.60 -17.69
C LYS A 107 28.40 -43.59 -17.19
N ILE A 108 28.60 -42.55 -18.01
CA ILE A 108 29.56 -41.51 -17.74
C ILE A 108 28.87 -40.27 -17.19
N PHE A 109 29.39 -39.77 -16.08
CA PHE A 109 29.07 -38.46 -15.47
C PHE A 109 30.31 -37.60 -15.49
N LYS A 110 30.15 -36.28 -15.70
CA LYS A 110 31.25 -35.31 -15.77
C LYS A 110 31.18 -34.34 -14.61
N LEU A 111 32.31 -34.05 -14.02
CA LEU A 111 32.47 -33.04 -13.00
C LEU A 111 32.05 -31.67 -13.54
N THR A 112 31.19 -30.94 -12.83
CA THR A 112 30.69 -29.62 -13.27
C THR A 112 31.70 -28.52 -13.10
N GLU A 113 32.53 -28.61 -12.06
CA GLU A 113 33.55 -27.62 -11.72
C GLU A 113 34.87 -28.28 -11.26
N LYS A 114 35.95 -27.53 -11.23
CA LYS A 114 37.23 -28.00 -10.69
C LYS A 114 37.15 -28.24 -9.19
N ILE A 115 37.66 -29.37 -8.73
CA ILE A 115 37.81 -29.68 -7.30
C ILE A 115 39.27 -30.04 -6.99
N ILE A 116 39.64 -30.00 -5.71
CA ILE A 116 40.91 -30.50 -5.20
C ILE A 116 40.58 -31.56 -4.16
N VAL A 117 40.79 -32.83 -4.50
CA VAL A 117 40.60 -33.93 -3.55
C VAL A 117 41.78 -33.90 -2.55
N PRO A 118 41.53 -33.79 -1.23
CA PRO A 118 42.60 -33.74 -0.23
C PRO A 118 43.46 -35.03 -0.23
N GLY A 119 44.67 -34.92 0.23
CA GLY A 119 45.53 -36.09 0.39
C GLY A 119 45.06 -37.03 1.51
N ALA A 120 45.27 -38.33 1.33
CA ALA A 120 44.96 -39.32 2.37
C ALA A 120 45.81 -39.04 3.64
N GLN A 121 45.28 -39.42 4.78
CA GLN A 121 45.97 -39.29 6.07
C GLN A 121 46.54 -40.64 6.50
N VAL A 122 47.66 -40.61 7.22
CA VAL A 122 48.20 -41.82 7.89
C VAL A 122 47.91 -41.70 9.37
N VAL A 123 47.02 -42.55 9.88
CA VAL A 123 46.63 -42.61 11.28
C VAL A 123 47.01 -43.98 11.82
N GLU A 124 47.87 -44.01 12.83
CA GLU A 124 48.34 -45.28 13.44
C GLU A 124 48.94 -46.27 12.43
N GLY A 125 49.66 -45.76 11.41
CA GLY A 125 50.27 -46.58 10.38
C GLY A 125 49.34 -47.12 9.30
N LYS A 126 48.02 -46.73 9.34
CA LYS A 126 47.02 -47.08 8.33
C LYS A 126 46.66 -45.89 7.47
N ILE A 127 46.46 -46.12 6.19
CA ILE A 127 45.99 -45.08 5.25
C ILE A 127 44.49 -44.88 5.50
N VAL A 128 44.11 -43.67 5.85
CA VAL A 128 42.72 -43.21 5.96
C VAL A 128 42.41 -42.32 4.76
N SER A 129 41.46 -42.72 3.94
CA SER A 129 41.08 -41.96 2.76
C SER A 129 40.47 -40.60 3.14
N SER A 130 40.88 -39.57 2.45
CA SER A 130 40.22 -38.28 2.48
C SER A 130 39.12 -38.20 1.40
N ASN A 131 38.20 -37.27 1.51
CA ASN A 131 37.13 -37.13 0.53
C ASN A 131 36.72 -35.67 0.34
N ILE A 132 35.97 -35.43 -0.74
CA ILE A 132 35.29 -34.16 -1.01
C ILE A 132 33.98 -34.41 -1.78
N GLU A 133 32.94 -33.67 -1.42
CA GLU A 133 31.70 -33.67 -2.20
C GLU A 133 31.85 -32.86 -3.47
N ALA A 134 31.28 -33.34 -4.58
CA ALA A 134 31.31 -32.72 -5.88
C ALA A 134 30.00 -32.94 -6.65
N THR A 135 29.68 -32.00 -7.54
CA THR A 135 28.50 -32.11 -8.42
C THR A 135 28.91 -32.66 -9.78
N VAL A 136 28.10 -33.58 -10.28
CA VAL A 136 28.33 -34.19 -11.61
C VAL A 136 27.05 -34.11 -12.45
N ILE A 137 27.25 -34.14 -13.78
CA ILE A 137 26.18 -34.18 -14.77
C ILE A 137 26.45 -35.31 -15.78
N ALA A 138 25.46 -35.98 -16.22
CA ALA A 138 25.57 -37.06 -17.21
C ALA A 138 26.21 -36.59 -18.52
N ASP A 139 26.97 -37.45 -19.19
CA ASP A 139 27.60 -37.14 -20.47
C ASP A 139 26.55 -36.92 -21.57
N GLN A 140 25.50 -37.77 -21.57
CA GLN A 140 24.39 -37.72 -22.52
C GLN A 140 23.06 -37.43 -21.79
N PRO A 141 22.09 -36.84 -22.46
CA PRO A 141 20.75 -36.72 -21.93
C PRO A 141 20.00 -38.08 -21.88
N GLY A 142 18.89 -38.09 -21.14
CA GLY A 142 17.98 -39.21 -21.13
C GLY A 142 17.76 -39.82 -19.75
N SER A 143 16.59 -40.46 -19.61
CA SER A 143 16.14 -41.08 -18.36
C SER A 143 16.98 -42.29 -17.95
N GLN A 144 17.73 -42.92 -18.88
CA GLN A 144 18.66 -44.01 -18.60
C GLN A 144 19.80 -43.60 -17.67
N TYR A 145 20.08 -42.28 -17.53
CA TYR A 145 21.04 -41.75 -16.61
C TYR A 145 20.45 -41.39 -15.22
N ASN A 146 19.15 -41.59 -15.04
CA ASN A 146 18.53 -41.50 -13.70
C ASN A 146 18.80 -42.82 -12.97
N ILE A 147 19.93 -42.91 -12.31
CA ILE A 147 20.37 -44.12 -11.61
C ILE A 147 20.30 -43.93 -10.09
N GLY A 148 20.08 -45.03 -9.40
CA GLY A 148 20.11 -45.02 -7.92
C GLY A 148 21.47 -44.68 -7.35
N PRO A 149 21.61 -44.71 -6.02
CA PRO A 149 22.89 -44.56 -5.37
C PRO A 149 23.91 -45.59 -5.87
N ILE A 150 25.14 -45.13 -6.12
CA ILE A 150 26.23 -45.95 -6.63
C ILE A 150 27.35 -45.99 -5.59
N SER A 151 27.74 -47.18 -5.18
CA SER A 151 28.81 -47.37 -4.18
C SER A 151 30.20 -47.11 -4.71
N ARG A 152 30.39 -47.20 -6.01
CA ARG A 152 31.70 -46.97 -6.64
C ARG A 152 31.60 -46.51 -8.07
N PHE A 153 32.05 -45.30 -8.35
CA PHE A 153 32.41 -44.81 -9.69
C PHE A 153 33.89 -44.93 -9.88
N SER A 154 34.31 -45.40 -11.04
CA SER A 154 35.72 -45.33 -11.47
C SER A 154 36.02 -43.99 -12.13
N ILE A 155 37.30 -43.60 -12.19
CA ILE A 155 37.77 -42.41 -12.88
C ILE A 155 38.56 -42.88 -14.12
N PRO A 156 37.97 -42.93 -15.34
CA PRO A 156 38.64 -43.45 -16.52
C PRO A 156 39.98 -42.77 -16.83
N GLY A 157 40.18 -41.54 -16.46
CA GLY A 157 41.45 -40.83 -16.63
C GLY A 157 42.62 -41.38 -15.78
N PHE A 158 42.34 -42.26 -14.83
CA PHE A 158 43.36 -42.94 -14.01
C PHE A 158 43.57 -44.41 -14.42
N GLN A 159 42.81 -44.91 -15.39
CA GLN A 159 42.92 -46.29 -15.86
C GLN A 159 44.35 -46.63 -16.30
N GLY A 160 44.84 -47.80 -15.89
CA GLY A 160 46.21 -48.23 -16.13
C GLY A 160 47.30 -47.54 -15.30
N THR A 161 46.92 -46.68 -14.38
CA THR A 161 47.86 -46.03 -13.44
C THR A 161 47.69 -46.59 -12.02
N PRO A 162 48.70 -46.40 -11.12
CA PRO A 162 48.55 -46.78 -9.71
C PRO A 162 47.40 -46.12 -8.98
N LYS A 163 46.86 -45.03 -9.53
CA LYS A 163 45.73 -44.25 -8.96
C LYS A 163 44.37 -44.91 -9.26
N GLU A 164 44.25 -45.86 -10.20
CA GLU A 164 43.01 -46.40 -10.70
C GLU A 164 42.09 -47.01 -9.61
N ARG A 165 42.68 -47.70 -8.65
CA ARG A 165 41.95 -48.35 -7.56
C ARG A 165 41.77 -47.50 -6.35
N GLU A 166 42.65 -46.49 -6.17
CA GLU A 166 42.75 -45.69 -4.96
C GLU A 166 41.98 -44.38 -5.05
N PHE A 167 41.65 -43.94 -6.28
CA PHE A 167 40.73 -42.83 -6.53
C PHE A 167 39.38 -43.37 -7.06
N TYR A 168 38.35 -43.09 -6.32
CA TYR A 168 36.98 -43.48 -6.71
C TYR A 168 35.97 -42.49 -6.16
N ALA A 169 34.72 -42.58 -6.57
CA ALA A 169 33.65 -41.83 -5.99
C ALA A 169 32.44 -42.72 -5.67
N GLU A 170 31.58 -42.24 -4.77
CA GLU A 170 30.28 -42.82 -4.48
C GLU A 170 29.18 -41.78 -4.58
N SER A 171 27.95 -42.20 -4.82
CA SER A 171 26.78 -41.30 -4.62
C SER A 171 25.88 -41.91 -3.54
N LYS A 172 25.50 -41.09 -2.57
CA LYS A 172 24.52 -41.47 -1.53
C LYS A 172 23.09 -41.29 -1.99
N GLU A 173 22.90 -40.41 -2.96
CA GLU A 173 21.61 -40.12 -3.57
C GLU A 173 21.55 -40.53 -5.05
N ALA A 174 20.34 -40.65 -5.56
CA ALA A 174 20.11 -40.97 -6.96
C ALA A 174 20.50 -39.79 -7.86
N MET A 175 21.08 -40.10 -9.03
CA MET A 175 21.19 -39.15 -10.15
C MET A 175 19.81 -38.95 -10.77
N LYS A 176 19.38 -37.69 -10.94
CA LYS A 176 18.04 -37.33 -11.37
C LYS A 176 18.02 -36.26 -12.45
N GLY A 177 16.89 -36.09 -13.11
CA GLY A 177 16.65 -35.02 -14.07
C GLY A 177 16.96 -35.34 -15.52
N GLY A 178 17.46 -36.57 -15.81
CA GLY A 178 17.67 -37.04 -17.17
C GLY A 178 16.35 -37.31 -17.88
N PHE A 179 16.16 -36.77 -19.08
CA PHE A 179 14.94 -36.90 -19.85
C PHE A 179 15.21 -36.67 -21.34
N ILE A 180 14.56 -37.44 -22.21
CA ILE A 180 14.41 -37.17 -23.65
C ILE A 180 12.97 -37.39 -23.98
N GLY A 181 12.31 -36.44 -24.58
CA GLY A 181 10.91 -36.56 -24.97
C GLY A 181 10.22 -35.24 -25.15
N GLU A 182 8.94 -35.31 -25.49
CA GLU A 182 8.11 -34.10 -25.50
C GLU A 182 7.77 -33.64 -24.08
N ALA A 183 7.99 -32.39 -23.83
CA ALA A 183 7.56 -31.73 -22.60
C ALA A 183 6.67 -30.55 -22.94
N ALA A 184 5.79 -30.20 -22.01
CA ALA A 184 5.01 -28.96 -22.09
C ALA A 184 5.94 -27.75 -22.23
N TYR A 185 5.60 -26.86 -23.13
CA TYR A 185 6.36 -25.63 -23.38
C TYR A 185 5.40 -24.47 -23.68
N PRO A 186 5.60 -23.28 -23.12
CA PRO A 186 4.72 -22.15 -23.37
C PRO A 186 4.88 -21.66 -24.81
N THR A 187 3.77 -21.53 -25.53
CA THR A 187 3.72 -20.85 -26.81
C THR A 187 3.83 -19.34 -26.62
N ASP A 188 4.16 -18.60 -27.70
CA ASP A 188 4.19 -17.12 -27.65
C ASP A 188 2.82 -16.55 -27.21
N GLU A 189 1.72 -17.20 -27.62
CA GLU A 189 0.37 -16.83 -27.18
C GLU A 189 0.16 -17.08 -25.69
N ASN A 190 0.66 -18.21 -25.16
CA ASN A 190 0.62 -18.47 -23.71
C ASN A 190 1.39 -17.36 -22.96
N ILE A 191 2.59 -17.04 -23.40
CA ILE A 191 3.44 -16.01 -22.77
C ILE A 191 2.71 -14.67 -22.78
N LYS A 192 2.18 -14.24 -23.93
CA LYS A 192 1.45 -12.98 -24.06
C LYS A 192 0.26 -12.89 -23.10
N LYS A 193 -0.65 -13.87 -23.17
CA LYS A 193 -1.84 -13.92 -22.31
C LYS A 193 -1.49 -13.99 -20.81
N SER A 194 -0.43 -14.71 -20.49
CA SER A 194 0.02 -14.85 -19.10
C SER A 194 0.60 -13.55 -18.55
N LYS A 195 1.33 -12.79 -19.36
CA LYS A 195 1.81 -11.46 -18.98
C LYS A 195 0.65 -10.50 -18.74
N GLU A 196 -0.28 -10.39 -19.68
CA GLU A 196 -1.47 -9.55 -19.56
C GLU A 196 -2.29 -9.92 -18.29
N LYS A 197 -2.42 -11.19 -18.01
CA LYS A 197 -3.12 -11.67 -16.80
C LYS A 197 -2.35 -11.36 -15.52
N ALA A 198 -1.03 -11.60 -15.51
CA ALA A 198 -0.17 -11.32 -14.36
C ALA A 198 -0.15 -9.80 -14.04
N GLU A 199 -0.03 -8.95 -15.06
CA GLU A 199 -0.10 -7.49 -14.90
C GLU A 199 -1.43 -7.05 -14.31
N LYS A 200 -2.55 -7.56 -14.85
CA LYS A 200 -3.88 -7.23 -14.33
C LYS A 200 -4.05 -7.66 -12.88
N ASP A 201 -3.73 -8.92 -12.56
CA ASP A 201 -3.91 -9.45 -11.21
C ASP A 201 -3.00 -8.72 -10.19
N LEU A 202 -1.76 -8.41 -10.59
CA LEU A 202 -0.84 -7.61 -9.79
C LEU A 202 -1.38 -6.21 -9.54
N LYS A 203 -1.86 -5.53 -10.60
CA LYS A 203 -2.47 -4.20 -10.50
C LYS A 203 -3.64 -4.20 -9.53
N ASP A 204 -4.59 -5.11 -9.71
CA ASP A 204 -5.80 -5.21 -8.89
C ASP A 204 -5.43 -5.45 -7.40
N TYR A 205 -4.42 -6.29 -7.15
CA TYR A 205 -3.92 -6.54 -5.80
C TYR A 205 -3.25 -5.30 -5.19
N VAL A 206 -2.32 -4.67 -5.92
CA VAL A 206 -1.55 -3.53 -5.41
C VAL A 206 -2.46 -2.32 -5.18
N ASP A 207 -3.43 -2.08 -6.07
CA ASP A 207 -4.42 -1.00 -5.94
C ASP A 207 -5.32 -1.20 -4.71
N SER A 208 -5.77 -2.44 -4.49
CA SER A 208 -6.58 -2.79 -3.31
C SER A 208 -5.78 -2.60 -2.02
N TYR A 209 -4.55 -3.09 -2.01
CA TYR A 209 -3.66 -2.96 -0.86
C TYR A 209 -3.31 -1.50 -0.54
N LEU A 210 -3.02 -0.69 -1.56
CA LEU A 210 -2.79 0.75 -1.40
C LEU A 210 -4.00 1.45 -0.78
N SER A 211 -5.21 1.12 -1.25
CA SER A 211 -6.45 1.73 -0.75
C SER A 211 -6.68 1.48 0.76
N LEU A 212 -6.23 0.33 1.26
CA LEU A 212 -6.31 -0.02 2.70
C LEU A 212 -5.31 0.75 3.57
N GLN A 213 -4.25 1.29 2.97
CA GLN A 213 -3.20 2.01 3.69
C GLN A 213 -3.39 3.52 3.72
N ILE A 214 -4.29 4.05 2.90
CA ILE A 214 -4.56 5.49 2.87
C ILE A 214 -5.39 5.87 4.11
N PRO A 215 -4.94 6.83 4.93
CA PRO A 215 -5.71 7.30 6.07
C PRO A 215 -7.07 7.85 5.63
N PRO A 216 -8.14 7.65 6.41
CA PRO A 216 -9.52 7.98 6.01
C PRO A 216 -9.78 9.47 5.81
N GLU A 217 -8.95 10.35 6.38
CA GLU A 217 -9.02 11.79 6.18
C GLU A 217 -8.57 12.25 4.79
N PHE A 218 -7.87 11.38 4.03
CA PHE A 218 -7.46 11.69 2.66
C PHE A 218 -8.52 11.31 1.65
N LYS A 219 -8.75 12.23 0.74
CA LYS A 219 -9.54 12.02 -0.48
C LYS A 219 -8.61 11.89 -1.68
N PHE A 220 -9.04 11.14 -2.66
CA PHE A 220 -8.37 11.04 -3.96
C PHE A 220 -9.40 11.00 -5.07
N ILE A 221 -9.01 11.49 -6.21
CA ILE A 221 -9.81 11.49 -7.44
C ILE A 221 -9.35 10.27 -8.25
N ASP A 222 -10.26 9.57 -8.92
CA ASP A 222 -9.92 8.33 -9.66
C ASP A 222 -8.73 8.52 -10.62
N ALA A 223 -8.66 9.65 -11.32
CA ALA A 223 -7.53 10.00 -12.18
C ALA A 223 -6.21 10.24 -11.41
N SER A 224 -6.22 10.36 -10.08
CA SER A 224 -5.01 10.57 -9.26
C SER A 224 -4.21 9.29 -8.98
N ARG A 225 -4.58 8.17 -9.58
CA ARG A 225 -3.92 6.86 -9.42
C ARG A 225 -3.11 6.50 -10.66
N GLN A 226 -1.92 5.96 -10.44
CA GLN A 226 -1.03 5.43 -11.49
C GLN A 226 -0.49 4.07 -11.06
N PHE A 227 -0.50 3.11 -11.99
CA PHE A 227 0.17 1.83 -11.84
C PHE A 227 1.28 1.70 -12.88
N ASN A 228 2.45 1.19 -12.46
CA ASN A 228 3.60 0.95 -13.34
C ASN A 228 4.14 -0.46 -13.08
N ILE A 229 4.42 -1.19 -14.15
CA ILE A 229 5.25 -2.40 -14.08
C ILE A 229 6.70 -1.97 -13.95
N ILE A 230 7.37 -2.48 -12.91
CA ILE A 230 8.78 -2.21 -12.61
C ILE A 230 9.67 -3.29 -13.23
N LYS A 231 9.22 -4.55 -13.14
CA LYS A 231 9.95 -5.70 -13.66
C LYS A 231 8.97 -6.80 -14.06
N GLU A 232 9.24 -7.42 -15.22
CA GLU A 232 8.51 -8.59 -15.68
C GLU A 232 9.48 -9.59 -16.31
N GLU A 233 9.45 -10.84 -15.85
CA GLU A 233 10.32 -11.91 -16.35
C GLU A 233 9.50 -13.19 -16.54
N VAL A 234 9.74 -13.89 -17.63
CA VAL A 234 9.13 -15.20 -17.93
C VAL A 234 10.16 -16.30 -17.79
N ASN A 235 9.89 -17.26 -16.92
CA ASN A 235 10.61 -18.51 -16.89
C ASN A 235 9.84 -19.57 -17.69
N SER A 236 10.28 -19.84 -18.90
CA SER A 236 9.66 -20.80 -19.81
C SER A 236 9.92 -22.26 -19.44
N ASN A 237 10.71 -22.57 -18.44
CA ASN A 237 10.88 -23.91 -17.93
C ASN A 237 9.58 -24.33 -17.22
N THR A 238 9.04 -25.48 -17.62
CA THR A 238 7.84 -26.01 -17.01
C THR A 238 8.15 -26.93 -15.84
N ASP A 239 7.27 -26.90 -14.83
CA ASP A 239 7.26 -27.85 -13.73
C ASP A 239 6.74 -29.24 -14.19
N GLU A 240 6.64 -30.19 -13.25
CA GLU A 240 6.15 -31.53 -13.51
C GLU A 240 4.66 -31.59 -13.98
N LYS A 241 3.91 -30.51 -13.67
CA LYS A 241 2.51 -30.36 -14.10
C LYS A 241 2.37 -29.62 -15.44
N GLY A 242 3.49 -29.21 -16.04
CA GLY A 242 3.51 -28.46 -17.28
C GLY A 242 3.23 -26.96 -17.13
N ASN A 243 3.39 -26.40 -15.95
CA ASN A 243 3.22 -24.96 -15.74
C ASN A 243 4.55 -24.22 -15.85
N PHE A 244 4.52 -23.04 -16.43
CA PHE A 244 5.60 -22.05 -16.44
C PHE A 244 5.27 -20.86 -15.54
N THR A 245 6.24 -20.00 -15.24
CA THR A 245 6.02 -18.90 -14.33
C THR A 245 6.31 -17.54 -14.95
N VAL A 246 5.53 -16.55 -14.55
CA VAL A 246 5.75 -15.13 -14.85
C VAL A 246 5.99 -14.42 -13.53
N PHE A 247 7.19 -13.88 -13.34
CA PHE A 247 7.48 -12.94 -12.27
C PHE A 247 7.04 -11.55 -12.72
N ALA A 248 6.25 -10.87 -11.89
CA ALA A 248 5.88 -9.48 -12.13
C ALA A 248 6.05 -8.67 -10.85
N GLU A 249 6.63 -7.49 -10.97
CA GLU A 249 6.77 -6.49 -9.93
C GLU A 249 6.18 -5.18 -10.41
N GLY A 250 5.30 -4.59 -9.60
CA GLY A 250 4.62 -3.35 -9.94
C GLY A 250 4.48 -2.42 -8.75
N GLU A 251 4.27 -1.17 -9.05
CA GLU A 251 4.02 -0.09 -8.09
C GLU A 251 2.75 0.66 -8.46
N SER A 252 1.86 0.81 -7.46
CA SER A 252 0.74 1.76 -7.53
C SER A 252 1.03 2.97 -6.69
N SER A 253 0.72 4.15 -7.23
CA SER A 253 0.82 5.43 -6.54
C SER A 253 -0.46 6.22 -6.68
N VAL A 254 -0.81 7.01 -5.65
CA VAL A 254 -1.96 7.91 -5.66
C VAL A 254 -1.60 9.23 -5.00
N ILE A 255 -2.13 10.33 -5.53
CA ILE A 255 -2.01 11.66 -4.93
C ILE A 255 -3.31 11.95 -4.19
N GLY A 256 -3.22 12.04 -2.86
CA GLY A 256 -4.34 12.34 -1.97
C GLY A 256 -4.20 13.71 -1.33
N PHE A 257 -5.33 14.30 -0.94
CA PHE A 257 -5.41 15.55 -0.19
C PHE A 257 -6.44 15.43 0.93
N ARG A 258 -6.34 16.27 1.96
CA ARG A 258 -7.37 16.31 3.02
C ARG A 258 -8.53 17.20 2.59
N GLU A 259 -9.74 16.68 2.63
CA GLU A 259 -10.95 17.47 2.32
C GLU A 259 -11.07 18.70 3.22
N ALA A 260 -10.62 18.58 4.48
CA ALA A 260 -10.58 19.70 5.42
C ALA A 260 -9.74 20.89 4.92
N ASP A 261 -8.64 20.64 4.24
CA ASP A 261 -7.80 21.70 3.65
C ASP A 261 -8.52 22.38 2.49
N LEU A 262 -9.23 21.63 1.65
CA LEU A 262 -10.05 22.18 0.59
C LEU A 262 -11.19 23.04 1.16
N ILE A 263 -11.90 22.55 2.16
CA ILE A 263 -12.97 23.30 2.83
C ILE A 263 -12.40 24.56 3.47
N SER A 264 -11.21 24.50 4.07
CA SER A 264 -10.51 25.68 4.62
C SER A 264 -10.18 26.72 3.53
N LEU A 265 -9.71 26.27 2.35
CA LEU A 265 -9.48 27.15 1.20
C LEU A 265 -10.76 27.88 0.78
N ILE A 266 -11.85 27.11 0.62
CA ILE A 266 -13.15 27.63 0.21
C ILE A 266 -13.69 28.60 1.26
N GLU A 267 -13.65 28.25 2.54
CA GLU A 267 -14.16 29.11 3.63
C GLU A 267 -13.39 30.42 3.69
N LYS A 268 -12.06 30.38 3.62
CA LYS A 268 -11.23 31.60 3.60
C LYS A 268 -11.48 32.45 2.37
N THR A 269 -11.71 31.83 1.22
CA THR A 269 -12.08 32.55 -0.02
C THR A 269 -13.44 33.22 0.11
N ALA A 270 -14.43 32.52 0.69
CA ALA A 270 -15.74 33.11 0.98
C ALA A 270 -15.64 34.26 1.97
N GLN A 271 -14.83 34.14 3.03
CA GLN A 271 -14.60 35.24 3.99
C GLN A 271 -14.00 36.49 3.35
N SER A 272 -13.11 36.32 2.36
CA SER A 272 -12.57 37.45 1.60
C SER A 272 -13.63 38.16 0.76
N ASN A 273 -14.66 37.44 0.30
CA ASN A 273 -15.71 37.97 -0.55
C ASN A 273 -16.95 38.46 0.20
N LEU A 274 -17.35 37.75 1.25
CA LEU A 274 -18.59 38.02 1.99
C LEU A 274 -18.35 38.85 3.28
N GLY A 275 -17.15 38.81 3.85
CA GLY A 275 -16.79 39.45 5.11
C GLY A 275 -16.18 38.45 6.12
N ALA A 276 -15.39 38.98 7.03
CA ALA A 276 -14.37 38.24 7.79
C ALA A 276 -14.89 37.08 8.69
N ASN A 277 -16.16 37.01 9.03
CA ASN A 277 -16.63 36.08 10.08
C ASN A 277 -17.57 34.98 9.57
N PHE A 278 -17.79 34.92 8.26
CA PHE A 278 -18.69 33.91 7.71
C PHE A 278 -18.14 32.48 7.89
N LYS A 279 -19.03 31.56 8.29
CA LYS A 279 -18.75 30.13 8.44
C LYS A 279 -19.68 29.30 7.60
N ILE A 280 -19.19 28.18 7.09
CA ILE A 280 -19.99 27.22 6.34
C ILE A 280 -21.01 26.58 7.31
N LYS A 281 -22.29 26.61 6.93
CA LYS A 281 -23.37 25.94 7.66
C LYS A 281 -23.67 24.55 7.10
N ASN A 282 -23.86 24.49 5.78
CA ASN A 282 -24.00 23.26 5.01
C ASN A 282 -23.48 23.50 3.58
N TYR A 283 -23.16 22.41 2.90
CA TYR A 283 -22.64 22.50 1.54
C TYR A 283 -22.87 21.21 0.75
N GLN A 284 -22.77 21.34 -0.57
CA GLN A 284 -22.56 20.27 -1.54
C GLN A 284 -21.22 20.49 -2.21
N LEU A 285 -20.46 19.41 -2.42
CA LEU A 285 -19.12 19.44 -2.98
C LEU A 285 -18.97 18.33 -4.00
N GLU A 286 -18.59 18.71 -5.23
CA GLU A 286 -18.33 17.80 -6.33
C GLU A 286 -16.92 18.03 -6.89
N TYR A 287 -16.28 16.94 -7.32
CA TYR A 287 -14.94 16.97 -7.89
C TYR A 287 -15.02 16.69 -9.38
N GLY A 288 -14.39 17.52 -10.18
CA GLY A 288 -14.20 17.27 -11.60
C GLY A 288 -13.00 16.36 -11.87
N VAL A 289 -12.72 16.13 -13.14
CA VAL A 289 -11.62 15.28 -13.59
C VAL A 289 -10.28 15.83 -13.13
N GLY A 290 -9.47 14.97 -12.49
CA GLY A 290 -8.13 15.30 -12.04
C GLY A 290 -7.08 15.17 -13.14
N ARG A 291 -6.05 16.01 -13.09
CA ARG A 291 -4.85 15.96 -13.95
C ARG A 291 -3.62 15.80 -13.06
N PRO A 292 -3.17 14.57 -12.81
CA PRO A 292 -2.03 14.31 -11.94
C PRO A 292 -0.69 14.55 -12.66
N ASP A 293 0.29 15.02 -11.89
CA ASP A 293 1.70 15.07 -12.25
C ASP A 293 2.49 14.35 -11.12
N PHE A 294 2.66 13.05 -11.26
CA PHE A 294 3.33 12.22 -10.25
C PHE A 294 4.81 12.60 -10.05
N LYS A 295 5.48 13.14 -11.09
CA LYS A 295 6.87 13.59 -10.97
C LYS A 295 7.00 14.76 -10.00
N LYS A 296 6.03 15.65 -10.02
CA LYS A 296 5.97 16.82 -9.13
C LYS A 296 5.13 16.54 -7.86
N GLY A 297 4.48 15.38 -7.76
CA GLY A 297 3.60 15.04 -6.64
C GLY A 297 2.43 16.00 -6.48
N LYS A 298 1.80 16.40 -7.59
CA LYS A 298 0.67 17.33 -7.60
C LYS A 298 -0.46 16.88 -8.51
N ILE A 299 -1.66 17.30 -8.18
CA ILE A 299 -2.87 17.12 -9.01
C ILE A 299 -3.63 18.43 -9.10
N SER A 300 -4.08 18.78 -10.32
CA SER A 300 -5.03 19.87 -10.55
C SER A 300 -6.39 19.28 -10.86
N PHE A 301 -7.46 19.80 -10.25
CA PHE A 301 -8.82 19.33 -10.45
C PHE A 301 -9.82 20.46 -10.28
N ALA A 302 -10.96 20.36 -10.95
CA ALA A 302 -12.06 21.30 -10.78
C ALA A 302 -12.83 20.97 -9.50
N VAL A 303 -13.33 22.00 -8.85
CA VAL A 303 -14.17 21.96 -7.66
C VAL A 303 -15.46 22.68 -7.95
N ASP A 304 -16.62 22.06 -7.75
CA ASP A 304 -17.93 22.68 -7.72
C ASP A 304 -18.48 22.58 -6.29
N PHE A 305 -18.48 23.71 -5.61
CA PHE A 305 -18.96 23.84 -4.24
C PHE A 305 -20.14 24.80 -4.19
N LYS A 306 -21.24 24.35 -3.60
CA LYS A 306 -22.43 25.16 -3.31
C LYS A 306 -22.68 25.15 -1.83
N GLY A 307 -22.57 26.29 -1.18
CA GLY A 307 -22.64 26.38 0.27
C GLY A 307 -23.55 27.48 0.79
N VAL A 308 -24.09 27.22 1.95
CA VAL A 308 -24.83 28.20 2.77
C VAL A 308 -23.92 28.63 3.88
N PHE A 309 -23.67 29.93 3.96
CA PHE A 309 -22.82 30.55 4.98
C PHE A 309 -23.67 31.32 5.97
N GLU A 310 -23.21 31.40 7.22
CA GLU A 310 -23.78 32.24 8.25
C GLU A 310 -22.65 32.94 9.02
N GLU A 311 -22.92 34.13 9.50
CA GLU A 311 -22.04 34.83 10.44
C GLU A 311 -22.38 34.39 11.86
N PRO A 312 -21.42 33.83 12.63
CA PRO A 312 -21.68 33.40 14.00
C PRO A 312 -22.10 34.58 14.90
N ILE A 313 -23.08 34.32 15.75
CA ILE A 313 -23.51 35.25 16.78
C ILE A 313 -22.86 34.80 18.09
N ASP A 314 -22.10 35.71 18.72
CA ASP A 314 -21.58 35.48 20.08
C ASP A 314 -22.75 35.61 21.08
N ILE A 315 -23.29 34.46 21.46
CA ILE A 315 -24.46 34.37 22.33
C ILE A 315 -24.18 34.98 23.73
N GLU A 316 -23.00 34.80 24.30
CA GLU A 316 -22.70 35.31 25.63
C GLU A 316 -22.52 36.83 25.61
N SER A 317 -21.79 37.39 24.66
CA SER A 317 -21.72 38.83 24.46
C SER A 317 -23.09 39.43 24.14
N PHE A 318 -23.92 38.73 23.34
CA PHE A 318 -25.29 39.16 23.06
C PHE A 318 -26.13 39.22 24.34
N LYS A 319 -26.14 38.19 25.19
CA LYS A 319 -26.87 38.15 26.47
C LYS A 319 -26.44 39.30 27.40
N GLN A 320 -25.14 39.59 27.52
CA GLN A 320 -24.64 40.69 28.35
C GLN A 320 -25.17 42.05 27.91
N LYS A 321 -25.23 42.28 26.59
CA LYS A 321 -25.65 43.58 26.04
C LYS A 321 -27.14 43.83 26.09
N ILE A 322 -27.96 42.82 26.35
CA ILE A 322 -29.43 42.92 26.43
C ILE A 322 -29.96 42.96 27.86
N LEU A 323 -29.12 42.94 28.89
CA LEU A 323 -29.55 43.06 30.29
C LEU A 323 -30.32 44.34 30.52
N ASN A 324 -31.40 44.28 31.33
CA ASN A 324 -32.25 45.39 31.72
C ASN A 324 -32.91 46.19 30.58
N LYS A 325 -32.88 45.73 29.34
CA LYS A 325 -33.49 46.41 28.19
C LYS A 325 -34.99 46.15 28.14
N ASP A 326 -35.75 47.23 27.89
CA ASP A 326 -37.18 47.10 27.57
C ASP A 326 -37.39 46.53 26.11
N GLU A 327 -38.64 46.25 25.76
CA GLU A 327 -38.94 45.67 24.46
C GLU A 327 -38.56 46.57 23.29
N LYS A 328 -38.66 47.89 23.44
CA LYS A 328 -38.29 48.88 22.42
C LYS A 328 -36.78 48.98 22.24
N GLU A 329 -36.04 49.13 23.35
CA GLU A 329 -34.60 49.15 23.38
C GLU A 329 -34.01 47.86 22.83
N LEU A 330 -34.62 46.69 23.17
CA LEU A 330 -34.21 45.39 22.69
C LEU A 330 -34.39 45.25 21.18
N LYS A 331 -35.56 45.70 20.64
CA LYS A 331 -35.79 45.68 19.18
C LYS A 331 -34.79 46.57 18.44
N ILE A 332 -34.51 47.78 18.94
CA ILE A 332 -33.50 48.68 18.35
C ILE A 332 -32.11 48.02 18.37
N PHE A 333 -31.75 47.44 19.51
CA PHE A 333 -30.44 46.79 19.67
C PHE A 333 -30.33 45.60 18.73
N ILE A 334 -31.34 44.73 18.62
CA ILE A 334 -31.32 43.58 17.71
C ILE A 334 -31.24 44.01 16.24
N SER A 335 -31.98 45.10 15.87
CA SER A 335 -31.92 45.60 14.48
C SER A 335 -30.54 46.17 14.07
N SER A 336 -29.68 46.43 15.03
CA SER A 336 -28.28 46.85 14.73
C SER A 336 -27.37 45.71 14.31
N PHE A 337 -27.83 44.44 14.43
CA PHE A 337 -27.06 43.28 14.02
C PHE A 337 -27.39 42.91 12.55
N SER A 338 -26.44 43.06 11.65
CA SER A 338 -26.57 42.70 10.23
C SER A 338 -26.69 41.22 9.99
N ASN A 339 -26.22 40.41 10.94
CA ASN A 339 -26.18 38.94 10.87
C ASN A 339 -27.40 38.24 11.48
N ILE A 340 -28.40 39.00 11.96
CA ILE A 340 -29.66 38.49 12.46
C ILE A 340 -30.79 38.73 11.43
N GLN A 341 -31.43 37.63 10.98
CA GLN A 341 -32.53 37.72 10.03
C GLN A 341 -33.86 37.92 10.74
N LYS A 342 -34.09 37.19 11.84
CA LYS A 342 -35.35 37.24 12.61
C LYS A 342 -35.09 36.98 14.07
N THR A 343 -35.84 37.66 14.91
CA THR A 343 -35.81 37.42 16.36
C THR A 343 -37.23 37.37 16.93
N THR A 344 -37.44 36.42 17.83
CA THR A 344 -38.66 36.31 18.62
C THR A 344 -38.28 36.46 20.09
N VAL A 345 -38.89 37.38 20.78
CA VAL A 345 -38.67 37.66 22.20
C VAL A 345 -39.91 37.29 22.99
N SER A 346 -39.73 36.54 24.06
CA SER A 346 -40.79 36.18 25.00
C SER A 346 -40.34 36.48 26.42
N PHE A 347 -41.17 37.18 27.16
CA PHE A 347 -40.94 37.45 28.57
C PHE A 347 -41.89 36.59 29.44
N TRP A 348 -41.38 36.19 30.56
CA TRP A 348 -42.19 35.45 31.53
C TRP A 348 -41.88 35.94 32.94
N PRO A 349 -42.87 36.15 33.83
CA PRO A 349 -44.34 36.11 33.56
C PRO A 349 -44.82 37.21 32.60
N PHE A 350 -46.06 37.16 32.11
CA PHE A 350 -46.63 38.04 31.05
C PHE A 350 -46.60 39.55 31.38
N TRP A 351 -46.48 39.94 32.65
CA TRP A 351 -46.38 41.33 33.06
C TRP A 351 -44.95 41.91 33.02
N VAL A 352 -43.94 41.04 32.78
CA VAL A 352 -42.55 41.48 32.61
C VAL A 352 -42.41 42.11 31.23
N LYS A 353 -41.84 43.36 31.22
CA LYS A 353 -41.60 44.14 29.99
C LYS A 353 -40.13 44.46 29.73
N LYS A 354 -39.23 43.89 30.55
CA LYS A 354 -37.79 44.08 30.43
C LYS A 354 -37.05 42.76 30.56
N THR A 355 -35.91 42.66 29.90
CA THR A 355 -34.97 41.55 30.12
C THR A 355 -34.45 41.56 31.57
N PRO A 356 -34.23 40.38 32.17
CA PRO A 356 -33.65 40.28 33.51
C PRO A 356 -32.25 40.96 33.60
N ASP A 357 -31.91 41.39 34.82
CA ASP A 357 -30.54 41.82 35.17
C ASP A 357 -29.57 40.65 35.37
N ASN A 358 -30.08 39.45 35.52
CA ASN A 358 -29.32 38.23 35.68
C ASN A 358 -29.24 37.44 34.37
N ILE A 359 -28.05 37.34 33.81
CA ILE A 359 -27.74 36.62 32.53
C ILE A 359 -28.25 35.15 32.52
N LYS A 360 -28.23 34.48 33.67
CA LYS A 360 -28.70 33.10 33.81
C LYS A 360 -30.21 32.93 33.57
N ARG A 361 -30.97 34.03 33.58
CA ARG A 361 -32.42 34.07 33.35
C ARG A 361 -32.76 34.46 31.91
N ILE A 362 -31.76 34.68 31.08
CA ILE A 362 -31.89 34.96 29.66
C ILE A 362 -31.51 33.71 28.91
N MET A 363 -32.50 33.08 28.29
CA MET A 363 -32.28 31.94 27.35
C MET A 363 -32.25 32.47 25.92
N VAL A 364 -31.14 32.22 25.23
CA VAL A 364 -31.00 32.54 23.80
C VAL A 364 -30.89 31.21 23.02
N GLU A 365 -31.81 30.98 22.12
CA GLU A 365 -31.85 29.81 21.23
C GLU A 365 -31.61 30.27 19.79
N LYS A 366 -30.70 29.58 19.11
CA LYS A 366 -30.43 29.74 17.67
C LYS A 366 -31.29 28.74 16.90
N LEU A 367 -32.12 29.25 15.98
CA LEU A 367 -33.03 28.46 15.10
C LEU A 367 -32.39 28.16 13.75
#